data_f909d5447fcd4a21c749b1b57e3e835b
#
_entry.id   f909d5447fcd4a21c749b1b57e3e835b
#
_cell.length_a   1.000
_cell.length_b   1.000
_cell.length_c   1.000
_cell.angle_alpha   90.00
_cell.angle_beta   90.00
_cell.angle_gamma   90.00
#
_symmetry.space_group_name_H-M   'P 1'
#
loop_
_entity.id
_entity.type
_entity.pdbx_description
1 polymer ?
#
loop_
_entity_poly.entity_id
_entity_poly.type
_entity_poly.pdbx_seq_one_letter_code
_entity_poly.pdbx_strand_id
1 'polypeptide(L)'
;AYITGENFTDFYNQSEGTLVLSADIAYLPTSNQAAVVFEDESSASTDLIALGYRVGGGSSGNLGSWYQGNGSQVAYFNHNAGITANTEFRQAFAYKKDNLASSVNGGTPQTDNSGTLSTSIDRVKFGGYYADTMKSGHIRYFKYFNKRLSNAQLQGLTTQ
;
A
#
# COMPACT_ATOMS: atom_id res chain seq x y z
N ALA A 1 -6.66 -1.52 -13.99
CA ALA A 1 -6.23 -0.26 -14.62
C ALA A 1 -4.76 -0.02 -14.26
N TYR A 2 -4.00 0.57 -15.19
CA TYR A 2 -2.58 0.87 -15.03
C TYR A 2 -2.30 2.33 -15.40
N ILE A 3 -1.28 2.92 -14.74
CA ILE A 3 -0.60 4.14 -15.19
C ILE A 3 0.87 3.77 -15.36
N THR A 4 1.43 3.99 -16.55
CA THR A 4 2.80 3.59 -16.94
C THR A 4 3.48 4.69 -17.74
N GLY A 5 4.78 4.51 -18.03
CA GLY A 5 5.57 5.40 -18.89
C GLY A 5 5.66 6.83 -18.33
N GLU A 6 5.67 7.82 -19.22
CA GLU A 6 5.79 9.23 -18.82
C GLU A 6 4.70 9.66 -17.83
N ASN A 7 3.46 9.19 -18.00
CA ASN A 7 2.36 9.49 -17.09
C ASN A 7 2.61 8.99 -15.65
N PHE A 8 3.45 7.97 -15.46
CA PHE A 8 3.86 7.48 -14.17
C PHE A 8 5.08 8.25 -13.65
N THR A 9 6.11 8.40 -14.47
CA THR A 9 7.37 9.03 -14.06
C THR A 9 7.23 10.51 -13.73
N ASP A 10 6.24 11.19 -14.29
CA ASP A 10 5.97 12.60 -14.02
C ASP A 10 5.56 12.89 -12.57
N PHE A 11 4.93 11.93 -11.90
CA PHE A 11 4.53 12.14 -10.51
C PHE A 11 5.28 11.28 -9.50
N TYR A 12 5.79 10.10 -9.91
CA TYR A 12 6.39 9.15 -8.99
C TYR A 12 7.82 9.52 -8.59
N ASN A 13 8.11 9.47 -7.29
CA ASN A 13 9.43 9.71 -6.73
C ASN A 13 10.00 8.42 -6.13
N GLN A 14 11.08 7.88 -6.72
CA GLN A 14 11.73 6.65 -6.27
C GLN A 14 12.34 6.77 -4.85
N SER A 15 12.72 7.99 -4.45
CA SER A 15 13.47 8.22 -3.20
C SER A 15 12.59 8.39 -1.98
N GLU A 16 11.39 8.88 -2.15
CA GLU A 16 10.41 9.07 -1.07
C GLU A 16 9.00 9.29 -1.61
N GLY A 17 8.01 8.93 -0.83
CA GLY A 17 6.61 9.17 -1.21
C GLY A 17 5.63 8.75 -0.12
N THR A 18 4.37 9.06 -0.36
CA THR A 18 3.26 8.66 0.50
C THR A 18 2.05 8.29 -0.34
N LEU A 19 1.53 7.10 -0.09
CA LEU A 19 0.31 6.56 -0.68
C LEU A 19 -0.82 6.65 0.34
N VAL A 20 -1.99 7.13 -0.07
CA VAL A 20 -3.20 7.18 0.77
C VAL A 20 -4.35 6.57 0.00
N LEU A 21 -4.99 5.59 0.60
CA LEU A 21 -6.10 4.82 0.04
C LEU A 21 -7.33 4.94 0.95
N SER A 22 -8.48 5.19 0.36
CA SER A 22 -9.79 4.93 0.95
C SER A 22 -10.52 3.92 0.08
N ALA A 23 -10.97 2.83 0.68
CA ALA A 23 -11.61 1.74 -0.02
C ALA A 23 -12.61 1.00 0.89
N ASP A 24 -13.41 0.15 0.30
CA ASP A 24 -14.17 -0.90 0.97
C ASP A 24 -14.01 -2.24 0.24
N ILE A 25 -14.38 -3.32 0.90
CA ILE A 25 -14.46 -4.66 0.32
C ILE A 25 -15.84 -5.23 0.54
N ALA A 26 -16.42 -5.87 -0.47
CA ALA A 26 -17.76 -6.42 -0.37
C ALA A 26 -17.84 -7.69 0.48
N TYR A 27 -16.76 -8.45 0.56
CA TYR A 27 -16.59 -9.61 1.45
C TYR A 27 -15.14 -9.77 1.87
N LEU A 28 -14.90 -10.33 3.05
CA LEU A 28 -13.53 -10.57 3.55
C LEU A 28 -12.86 -11.66 2.70
N PRO A 29 -11.73 -11.35 2.03
CA PRO A 29 -11.04 -12.33 1.20
C PRO A 29 -10.38 -13.44 2.02
N THR A 30 -10.18 -14.59 1.39
CA THR A 30 -9.43 -15.73 1.95
C THR A 30 -7.97 -15.75 1.50
N SER A 31 -7.56 -14.84 0.63
CA SER A 31 -6.19 -14.65 0.15
C SER A 31 -5.79 -13.17 0.21
N ASN A 32 -4.49 -12.90 0.12
CA ASN A 32 -3.99 -11.51 0.07
C ASN A 32 -4.52 -10.80 -1.17
N GLN A 33 -5.02 -9.59 -0.99
CA GLN A 33 -5.52 -8.75 -2.08
C GLN A 33 -5.01 -7.33 -1.92
N ALA A 34 -4.41 -6.78 -2.96
CA ALA A 34 -4.02 -5.39 -2.98
C ALA A 34 -5.03 -4.56 -3.77
N ALA A 35 -5.42 -3.43 -3.22
CA ALA A 35 -6.22 -2.43 -3.92
C ALA A 35 -5.35 -1.58 -4.85
N VAL A 36 -4.13 -1.26 -4.43
CA VAL A 36 -3.16 -0.46 -5.18
C VAL A 36 -1.80 -1.12 -5.08
N VAL A 37 -1.11 -1.25 -6.21
CA VAL A 37 0.26 -1.76 -6.30
C VAL A 37 1.08 -0.84 -7.20
N PHE A 38 2.18 -0.34 -6.68
CA PHE A 38 3.28 0.25 -7.43
C PHE A 38 4.29 -0.85 -7.66
N GLU A 39 4.70 -1.12 -8.88
CA GLU A 39 5.54 -2.27 -9.20
C GLU A 39 6.47 -2.00 -10.38
N ASP A 40 7.53 -2.79 -10.50
CA ASP A 40 8.33 -2.91 -11.71
C ASP A 40 7.57 -3.81 -12.70
N GLU A 41 7.28 -3.32 -13.90
CA GLU A 41 6.56 -4.07 -14.94
C GLU A 41 7.29 -5.36 -15.34
N SER A 42 8.60 -5.30 -15.39
CA SER A 42 9.44 -6.46 -15.77
C SER A 42 9.60 -7.47 -14.64
N SER A 43 9.38 -7.06 -13.39
CA SER A 43 9.74 -7.83 -12.19
C SER A 43 8.79 -7.58 -11.01
N ALA A 44 7.50 -7.60 -11.29
CA ALA A 44 6.42 -7.27 -10.34
C ALA A 44 6.43 -8.05 -9.02
N SER A 45 7.18 -9.17 -8.96
CA SER A 45 7.32 -9.97 -7.74
C SER A 45 8.49 -9.58 -6.86
N THR A 46 9.42 -8.77 -7.37
CA THR A 46 10.67 -8.43 -6.68
C THR A 46 10.71 -6.97 -6.23
N ASP A 47 10.02 -6.10 -6.95
CA ASP A 47 10.01 -4.65 -6.71
C ASP A 47 8.58 -4.14 -6.71
N LEU A 48 8.05 -3.89 -5.51
CA LEU A 48 6.68 -3.40 -5.38
C LEU A 48 6.41 -2.69 -4.05
N ILE A 49 5.44 -1.78 -4.06
CA ILE A 49 4.76 -1.24 -2.89
C ILE A 49 3.28 -1.57 -3.03
N ALA A 50 2.69 -2.20 -2.03
CA ALA A 50 1.28 -2.57 -2.10
C ALA A 50 0.51 -2.20 -0.83
N LEU A 51 -0.73 -1.74 -1.03
CA LEU A 51 -1.71 -1.45 0.00
C LEU A 51 -2.95 -2.31 -0.23
N GLY A 52 -3.43 -2.94 0.83
CA GLY A 52 -4.65 -3.73 0.72
C GLY A 52 -4.88 -4.68 1.88
N TYR A 53 -5.69 -5.68 1.60
CA TYR A 53 -6.11 -6.70 2.54
C TYR A 53 -5.08 -7.82 2.64
N ARG A 54 -4.78 -8.25 3.86
CA ARG A 54 -3.82 -9.32 4.13
C ARG A 54 -4.43 -10.42 4.99
N VAL A 55 -4.25 -11.68 4.56
CA VAL A 55 -4.72 -12.89 5.25
C VAL A 55 -3.59 -13.57 6.06
N GLY A 56 -2.45 -12.94 6.22
CA GLY A 56 -1.31 -13.53 6.96
C GLY A 56 -1.60 -13.72 8.45
N GLY A 57 -1.38 -14.93 8.97
CA GLY A 57 -1.44 -15.21 10.42
C GLY A 57 -2.82 -15.58 10.97
N GLY A 58 -3.76 -16.03 10.14
CA GLY A 58 -5.05 -16.56 10.60
C GLY A 58 -6.06 -15.52 11.07
N SER A 59 -5.84 -14.25 10.82
CA SER A 59 -6.74 -13.17 11.22
C SER A 59 -7.42 -12.57 9.99
N SER A 60 -8.71 -12.78 9.84
CA SER A 60 -9.55 -12.04 8.91
C SER A 60 -9.70 -10.60 9.39
N GLY A 61 -9.71 -9.63 8.48
CA GLY A 61 -9.89 -8.22 8.82
C GLY A 61 -8.60 -7.40 8.99
N ASN A 62 -7.45 -7.93 8.59
CA ASN A 62 -6.19 -7.19 8.64
C ASN A 62 -5.93 -6.40 7.34
N LEU A 63 -5.36 -5.21 7.48
CA LEU A 63 -4.82 -4.44 6.36
C LEU A 63 -3.29 -4.51 6.38
N GLY A 64 -2.70 -4.66 5.20
CA GLY A 64 -1.25 -4.70 5.04
C GLY A 64 -0.74 -3.60 4.14
N SER A 65 0.39 -3.02 4.54
CA SER A 65 1.25 -2.24 3.65
C SER A 65 2.58 -2.96 3.56
N TRP A 66 3.05 -3.22 2.35
CA TRP A 66 4.34 -3.89 2.19
C TRP A 66 5.14 -3.31 1.04
N TYR A 67 6.43 -3.33 1.23
CA TYR A 67 7.41 -2.91 0.26
C TYR A 67 8.43 -4.03 0.05
N GLN A 68 8.62 -4.41 -1.19
CA GLN A 68 9.70 -5.29 -1.64
C GLN A 68 10.63 -4.52 -2.58
N GLY A 69 11.92 -4.74 -2.42
CA GLY A 69 12.94 -4.17 -3.27
C GLY A 69 14.04 -5.20 -3.54
N ASN A 70 14.41 -5.39 -4.81
CA ASN A 70 15.41 -6.36 -5.25
C ASN A 70 15.14 -7.79 -4.72
N GLY A 71 13.89 -8.22 -4.75
CA GLY A 71 13.47 -9.54 -4.29
C GLY A 71 13.45 -9.76 -2.78
N SER A 72 13.73 -8.73 -1.99
CA SER A 72 13.72 -8.81 -0.54
C SER A 72 12.64 -7.92 0.08
N GLN A 73 12.08 -8.37 1.21
CA GLN A 73 11.15 -7.52 1.96
C GLN A 73 11.90 -6.33 2.56
N VAL A 74 11.51 -5.13 2.17
CA VAL A 74 12.04 -3.87 2.72
C VAL A 74 11.26 -3.47 3.97
N ALA A 75 9.94 -3.51 3.91
CA ALA A 75 9.07 -3.27 5.06
C ALA A 75 7.76 -4.06 4.93
N TYR A 76 7.21 -4.42 6.09
CA TYR A 76 5.90 -5.04 6.18
C TYR A 76 5.17 -4.57 7.42
N PHE A 77 4.05 -3.90 7.21
CA PHE A 77 3.16 -3.45 8.27
C PHE A 77 1.87 -4.25 8.22
N ASN A 78 1.51 -4.87 9.32
CA ASN A 78 0.25 -5.59 9.48
C ASN A 78 -0.59 -4.89 10.54
N HIS A 79 -1.71 -4.32 10.10
CA HIS A 79 -2.65 -3.63 10.97
C HIS A 79 -3.83 -4.55 11.26
N ASN A 80 -3.97 -4.97 12.51
CA ASN A 80 -5.16 -5.65 12.99
C ASN A 80 -6.30 -4.63 13.14
N ALA A 81 -6.83 -4.18 12.02
CA ALA A 81 -7.79 -3.08 11.95
C ALA A 81 -9.25 -3.52 12.18
N GLY A 82 -9.50 -4.84 12.27
CA GLY A 82 -10.85 -5.38 12.47
C GLY A 82 -11.83 -4.96 11.37
N ILE A 83 -11.35 -4.79 10.12
CA ILE A 83 -12.21 -4.35 9.03
C ILE A 83 -13.33 -5.35 8.77
N THR A 84 -14.50 -4.84 8.40
CA THR A 84 -15.68 -5.63 8.06
C THR A 84 -16.09 -5.38 6.62
N ALA A 85 -16.83 -6.34 6.03
CA ALA A 85 -17.34 -6.19 4.68
C ALA A 85 -18.26 -4.96 4.55
N ASN A 86 -18.20 -4.30 3.41
CA ASN A 86 -18.99 -3.10 3.06
C ASN A 86 -18.74 -1.88 3.98
N THR A 87 -17.65 -1.87 4.71
CA THR A 87 -17.24 -0.75 5.58
C THR A 87 -15.99 -0.08 5.02
N GLU A 88 -16.02 1.25 4.93
CA GLU A 88 -14.87 2.03 4.50
C GLU A 88 -13.70 1.82 5.45
N PHE A 89 -12.52 1.67 4.90
CA PHE A 89 -11.26 1.79 5.60
C PHE A 89 -10.36 2.80 4.91
N ARG A 90 -9.46 3.40 5.68
CA ARG A 90 -8.42 4.30 5.17
C ARG A 90 -7.06 3.80 5.58
N GLN A 91 -6.15 3.79 4.63
CA GLN A 91 -4.79 3.29 4.80
C GLN A 91 -3.80 4.27 4.19
N ALA A 92 -2.71 4.54 4.89
CA ALA A 92 -1.61 5.33 4.40
C ALA A 92 -0.29 4.59 4.59
N PHE A 93 0.59 4.69 3.60
CA PHE A 93 1.94 4.16 3.65
C PHE A 93 2.91 5.23 3.12
N ALA A 94 3.93 5.53 3.91
CA ALA A 94 4.99 6.47 3.53
C ALA A 94 6.34 5.76 3.50
N TYR A 95 7.13 6.06 2.49
CA TYR A 95 8.46 5.50 2.29
C TYR A 95 9.50 6.59 2.07
N LYS A 96 10.65 6.38 2.65
CA LYS A 96 11.94 7.03 2.42
C LYS A 96 12.99 6.08 2.96
N LYS A 97 14.22 6.10 2.42
CA LYS A 97 15.30 5.25 2.92
C LYS A 97 15.41 5.37 4.45
N ASP A 98 15.43 4.21 5.13
CA ASP A 98 15.52 4.07 6.58
C ASP A 98 14.44 4.85 7.37
N ASN A 99 13.28 5.13 6.74
CA ASN A 99 12.19 5.87 7.37
C ASN A 99 10.85 5.54 6.69
N LEU A 100 10.31 4.36 7.02
CA LEU A 100 9.04 3.90 6.51
C LEU A 100 7.97 3.93 7.61
N ALA A 101 6.73 4.18 7.24
CA ALA A 101 5.62 4.17 8.19
C ALA A 101 4.28 3.83 7.52
N SER A 102 3.38 3.22 8.28
CA SER A 102 2.02 2.95 7.84
C SER A 102 1.01 3.23 8.94
N SER A 103 -0.14 3.77 8.58
CA SER A 103 -1.28 4.03 9.47
C SER A 103 -2.57 3.55 8.83
N VAL A 104 -3.52 3.11 9.66
CA VAL A 104 -4.85 2.66 9.25
C VAL A 104 -5.89 3.23 10.20
N ASN A 105 -7.00 3.75 9.65
CA ASN A 105 -8.19 4.21 10.38
C ASN A 105 -7.87 5.14 11.58
N GLY A 106 -6.92 6.06 11.41
CA GLY A 106 -6.50 7.00 12.46
C GLY A 106 -5.65 6.38 13.57
N GLY A 107 -5.27 5.10 13.43
CA GLY A 107 -4.42 4.40 14.40
C GLY A 107 -3.00 4.94 14.45
N THR A 108 -2.30 4.70 15.55
CA THR A 108 -0.88 5.05 15.71
C THR A 108 -0.05 4.44 14.59
N PRO A 109 0.74 5.21 13.86
CA PRO A 109 1.57 4.69 12.78
C PRO A 109 2.59 3.67 13.28
N GLN A 110 2.65 2.52 12.59
CA GLN A 110 3.77 1.59 12.70
C GLN A 110 4.94 2.13 11.90
N THR A 111 6.17 1.92 12.36
CA THR A 111 7.38 2.45 11.73
C THR A 111 8.43 1.37 11.52
N ASP A 112 9.22 1.53 10.45
CA ASP A 112 10.43 0.78 10.19
C ASP A 112 11.53 1.78 9.82
N ASN A 113 12.64 1.73 10.52
CA ASN A 113 13.78 2.64 10.35
C ASN A 113 14.94 1.97 9.62
N SER A 114 14.67 0.91 8.90
CA SER A 114 15.63 0.20 8.06
C SER A 114 15.03 -0.08 6.68
N GLY A 115 15.82 0.01 5.65
CA GLY A 115 15.39 -0.44 4.33
C GLY A 115 16.05 0.30 3.17
N THR A 116 16.49 -0.48 2.19
CA THR A 116 16.98 0.03 0.92
C THR A 116 15.82 0.04 -0.09
N LEU A 117 15.53 1.21 -0.65
CA LEU A 117 14.45 1.37 -1.60
C LEU A 117 14.81 0.76 -2.96
N SER A 118 13.81 0.24 -3.66
CA SER A 118 13.92 -0.10 -5.08
C SER A 118 14.05 1.18 -5.93
N THR A 119 14.73 1.06 -7.05
CA THR A 119 14.84 2.13 -8.07
C THR A 119 14.15 1.76 -9.38
N SER A 120 13.45 0.62 -9.40
CA SER A 120 12.89 0.02 -10.62
C SER A 120 11.38 0.13 -10.75
N ILE A 121 10.69 0.70 -9.77
CA ILE A 121 9.23 0.85 -9.84
C ILE A 121 8.86 1.82 -10.97
N ASP A 122 8.05 1.35 -11.94
CA ASP A 122 7.77 2.07 -13.18
C ASP A 122 6.27 2.13 -13.56
N ARG A 123 5.39 1.53 -12.73
CA ARG A 123 3.94 1.62 -12.95
C ARG A 123 3.13 1.53 -11.66
N VAL A 124 1.89 1.99 -11.72
CA VAL A 124 0.87 1.70 -10.69
C VAL A 124 -0.29 0.92 -11.29
N LYS A 125 -0.75 -0.07 -10.53
CA LYS A 125 -1.89 -0.92 -10.83
C LYS A 125 -2.97 -0.76 -9.77
N PHE A 126 -4.22 -0.67 -10.20
CA PHE A 126 -5.39 -0.65 -9.33
C PHE A 126 -6.16 -1.96 -9.44
N GLY A 127 -6.47 -2.56 -8.30
CA GLY A 127 -7.26 -3.78 -8.22
C GLY A 127 -6.51 -5.06 -8.57
N GLY A 128 -5.43 -5.37 -7.88
CA GLY A 128 -4.79 -6.67 -8.02
C GLY A 128 -3.36 -6.76 -7.50
N TYR A 129 -3.03 -7.92 -6.93
CA TYR A 129 -1.69 -8.31 -6.51
C TYR A 129 -1.34 -9.66 -7.18
N TYR A 130 -0.25 -9.72 -7.93
CA TYR A 130 0.05 -10.85 -8.82
C TYR A 130 -1.13 -11.19 -9.77
N ALA A 131 -1.48 -12.45 -9.88
CA ALA A 131 -2.64 -12.93 -10.62
C ALA A 131 -3.98 -12.71 -9.89
N ASP A 132 -3.94 -12.40 -8.60
CA ASP A 132 -5.13 -12.18 -7.79
C ASP A 132 -5.61 -10.73 -7.91
N THR A 133 -6.74 -10.56 -8.57
CA THR A 133 -7.45 -9.28 -8.60
C THR A 133 -8.21 -9.07 -7.30
N MET A 134 -8.31 -7.82 -6.84
CA MET A 134 -9.29 -7.46 -5.83
C MET A 134 -10.68 -7.83 -6.37
N LYS A 135 -11.25 -8.92 -5.84
CA LYS A 135 -12.43 -9.59 -6.45
C LYS A 135 -13.73 -8.84 -6.24
N SER A 136 -13.79 -7.96 -5.23
CA SER A 136 -14.95 -7.09 -5.03
C SER A 136 -14.66 -5.99 -4.02
N GLY A 137 -15.15 -4.79 -4.31
CA GLY A 137 -14.99 -3.61 -3.45
C GLY A 137 -14.86 -2.36 -4.30
N HIS A 138 -14.72 -1.24 -3.63
CA HIS A 138 -14.61 0.06 -4.27
C HIS A 138 -13.38 0.79 -3.75
N ILE A 139 -12.60 1.36 -4.65
CA ILE A 139 -11.63 2.39 -4.33
C ILE A 139 -12.39 3.71 -4.36
N ARG A 140 -12.56 4.35 -3.20
CA ARG A 140 -13.27 5.64 -3.08
C ARG A 140 -12.38 6.78 -3.51
N TYR A 141 -11.11 6.77 -3.05
CA TYR A 141 -10.05 7.61 -3.56
C TYR A 141 -8.69 6.98 -3.34
N PHE A 142 -7.77 7.39 -4.19
CA PHE A 142 -6.35 7.17 -4.03
C PHE A 142 -5.61 8.51 -4.20
N LYS A 143 -4.65 8.79 -3.33
CA LYS A 143 -3.77 9.96 -3.40
C LYS A 143 -2.32 9.53 -3.28
N TYR A 144 -1.48 10.15 -4.08
CA TYR A 144 -0.04 10.02 -3.99
C TYR A 144 0.59 11.39 -3.72
N PHE A 145 1.53 11.43 -2.78
CA PHE A 145 2.37 12.57 -2.49
C PHE A 145 3.82 12.18 -2.80
N ASN A 146 4.54 12.98 -3.55
CA ASN A 146 5.93 12.75 -3.92
C ASN A 146 6.92 13.05 -2.77
N LYS A 147 6.45 13.03 -1.54
CA LYS A 147 7.20 13.24 -0.29
C LYS A 147 6.74 12.27 0.78
N ARG A 148 7.67 11.90 1.66
CA ARG A 148 7.37 11.18 2.90
C ARG A 148 6.68 12.13 3.88
N LEU A 149 5.36 12.03 4.02
CA LEU A 149 4.59 12.81 5.00
C LEU A 149 4.88 12.34 6.44
N SER A 150 4.79 13.22 7.42
CA SER A 150 5.04 12.89 8.82
C SER A 150 4.06 11.84 9.37
N ASN A 151 4.42 11.15 10.44
CA ASN A 151 3.57 10.17 11.09
C ASN A 151 2.23 10.77 11.54
N ALA A 152 2.25 12.00 12.07
CA ALA A 152 1.02 12.72 12.44
C ALA A 152 0.12 12.99 11.22
N GLN A 153 0.71 13.33 10.06
CA GLN A 153 -0.04 13.49 8.82
C GLN A 153 -0.64 12.17 8.32
N LEU A 154 0.11 11.04 8.40
CA LEU A 154 -0.43 9.72 8.05
C LEU A 154 -1.64 9.39 8.92
N GLN A 155 -1.53 9.58 10.22
CA GLN A 155 -2.62 9.35 11.15
C GLN A 155 -3.83 10.24 10.82
N GLY A 156 -3.63 11.54 10.60
CA GLY A 156 -4.70 12.47 10.24
C GLY A 156 -5.39 12.13 8.93
N LEU A 157 -4.63 11.72 7.89
CA LEU A 157 -5.17 11.35 6.57
C LEU A 157 -5.97 10.04 6.59
N THR A 158 -5.76 9.19 7.60
CA THR A 158 -6.48 7.93 7.77
C THR A 158 -7.62 8.02 8.78
N THR A 159 -7.77 9.12 9.50
CA THR A 159 -8.91 9.34 10.41
C THR A 159 -10.21 9.44 9.59
N GLN A 160 -11.24 8.71 10.02
CA GLN A 160 -12.58 8.70 9.43
C GLN A 160 -13.43 9.82 10.01
#